data_4fc3f6332b342629056d506728fa838e
#
_entry.id   4fc3f6332b342629056d506728fa838e
#
_cell.length_a   1.000
_cell.length_b   1.000
_cell.length_c   1.000
_cell.angle_alpha   90.00
_cell.angle_beta   90.00
_cell.angle_gamma   90.00
#
_symmetry.space_group_name_H-M   'P 1'
#
loop_
_entity.id
_entity.type
_entity.pdbx_description
1 polymer ?
#
loop_
_entity_poly.entity_id
_entity_poly.type
_entity_poly.pdbx_seq_one_letter_code
_entity_poly.pdbx_strand_id
1 'polypeptide(L)'
;MPIIDIHTHCSPRVQGDPFGVAESLRGTPAGANAITNYRGLPAVAYHEMTDFDLQQEVCAKAGITGRIISNPFAAEVITAITTKPAIDVVKHINDQVAAVVARAPTANWGLGTLNPLDASHIPEGERCLDGLGFKGLLITSSWHGRFLDGEDAFAFWEWAQDRKVPIFIHPPRVPIGHEQQMDQYKLDELVGRPFDTAMAVARMILSGLLDRFPRPKIAVAHMGGGLLPVMGRLDFGWRLGCEGMPERAVIRCRERPSDYLARLCVDTMGFWAPHVREAVEVFGVDRVMFGTDYGPVPIDPGEHVDIVNGLAISEADKQKILWRNAATFFNLEFAG
;
A
#
# COMPACT_ATOMS: atom_id res chain seq x y z
N MET A 1 9.85 -24.41 1.51
CA MET A 1 10.55 -23.21 1.05
C MET A 1 9.90 -22.00 1.70
N PRO A 2 10.66 -20.96 2.08
CA PRO A 2 10.06 -19.77 2.65
C PRO A 2 9.09 -19.08 1.67
N ILE A 3 8.01 -18.51 2.21
CA ILE A 3 7.11 -17.60 1.50
C ILE A 3 6.90 -16.40 2.42
N ILE A 4 7.22 -15.20 1.94
CA ILE A 4 7.05 -13.95 2.68
C ILE A 4 5.97 -13.13 1.97
N ASP A 5 4.86 -12.92 2.65
CA ASP A 5 3.77 -12.09 2.18
C ASP A 5 4.00 -10.64 2.63
N ILE A 6 4.22 -9.74 1.66
CA ILE A 6 4.45 -8.31 1.93
C ILE A 6 3.18 -7.50 2.07
N HIS A 7 2.03 -8.07 1.75
CA HIS A 7 0.78 -7.36 1.65
C HIS A 7 -0.29 -8.06 2.49
N THR A 8 -0.21 -7.87 3.80
CA THR A 8 -1.23 -8.35 4.74
C THR A 8 -1.64 -7.24 5.70
N HIS A 9 -2.91 -7.26 6.08
CA HIS A 9 -3.47 -6.26 6.98
C HIS A 9 -4.08 -6.92 8.21
N CYS A 10 -3.77 -6.37 9.38
CA CYS A 10 -4.41 -6.76 10.62
C CYS A 10 -4.80 -5.51 11.41
N SER A 11 -6.09 -5.38 11.70
CA SER A 11 -6.67 -4.27 12.44
C SER A 11 -7.41 -4.81 13.67
N PRO A 12 -6.72 -4.98 14.81
CA PRO A 12 -7.36 -5.43 16.04
C PRO A 12 -8.52 -4.51 16.44
N ARG A 13 -9.57 -5.07 16.99
CA ARG A 13 -10.72 -4.30 17.46
C ARG A 13 -10.31 -3.31 18.54
N VAL A 14 -10.64 -2.04 18.34
CA VAL A 14 -10.47 -0.99 19.34
C VAL A 14 -11.66 -1.00 20.28
N GLN A 15 -11.40 -1.01 21.59
CA GLN A 15 -12.46 -0.86 22.60
C GLN A 15 -12.76 0.62 22.84
N GLY A 16 -14.05 0.97 22.88
CA GLY A 16 -14.49 2.35 23.10
C GLY A 16 -14.37 3.24 21.86
N ASP A 17 -14.32 4.54 22.08
CA ASP A 17 -14.20 5.58 21.04
C ASP A 17 -13.02 6.52 21.36
N PRO A 18 -11.78 6.03 21.30
CA PRO A 18 -10.61 6.80 21.74
C PRO A 18 -10.36 8.05 20.89
N PHE A 19 -10.95 8.13 19.70
CA PHE A 19 -10.75 9.22 18.76
C PHE A 19 -11.96 10.15 18.60
N GLY A 20 -13.04 9.92 19.36
CA GLY A 20 -14.27 10.71 19.24
C GLY A 20 -14.98 10.54 17.90
N VAL A 21 -14.78 9.44 17.21
CA VAL A 21 -15.39 9.17 15.89
C VAL A 21 -16.90 9.05 16.01
N ALA A 22 -17.38 8.30 17.01
CA ALA A 22 -18.80 8.13 17.25
C ALA A 22 -19.47 9.45 17.60
N GLU A 23 -18.79 10.30 18.36
CA GLU A 23 -19.28 11.64 18.71
C GLU A 23 -19.31 12.58 17.50
N SER A 24 -18.24 12.61 16.71
CA SER A 24 -18.12 13.44 15.51
C SER A 24 -19.19 13.11 14.46
N LEU A 25 -19.60 11.86 14.40
CA LEU A 25 -20.56 11.37 13.41
C LEU A 25 -21.99 11.32 13.94
N ARG A 26 -22.21 11.66 15.21
CA ARG A 26 -23.53 11.62 15.82
C ARG A 26 -24.53 12.52 15.09
N GLY A 27 -25.65 11.92 14.65
CA GLY A 27 -26.72 12.63 13.97
C GLY A 27 -26.46 12.98 12.50
N THR A 28 -25.35 12.50 11.93
CA THR A 28 -25.08 12.64 10.50
C THR A 28 -25.48 11.38 9.73
N PRO A 29 -25.93 11.46 8.46
CA PRO A 29 -26.12 10.28 7.61
C PRO A 29 -24.83 9.48 7.45
N ALA A 30 -23.69 10.15 7.40
CA ALA A 30 -22.38 9.53 7.39
C ALA A 30 -22.07 8.75 8.69
N GLY A 31 -22.58 9.24 9.84
CA GLY A 31 -22.39 8.58 11.13
C GLY A 31 -23.10 7.24 11.24
N ALA A 32 -24.31 7.14 10.71
CA ALA A 32 -25.02 5.86 10.61
C ALA A 32 -24.26 4.88 9.71
N ASN A 33 -23.60 5.38 8.68
CA ASN A 33 -22.87 4.54 7.71
C ASN A 33 -21.40 4.30 8.09
N ALA A 34 -20.73 5.23 8.77
CA ALA A 34 -19.30 5.11 9.05
C ALA A 34 -18.99 4.24 10.28
N ILE A 35 -19.91 4.17 11.26
CA ILE A 35 -19.73 3.32 12.45
C ILE A 35 -20.20 1.88 12.20
N THR A 36 -21.28 1.74 11.44
CA THR A 36 -21.84 0.43 11.13
C THR A 36 -21.39 -0.11 9.79
N ASN A 37 -20.98 0.77 8.89
CA ASN A 37 -20.78 0.41 7.52
C ASN A 37 -19.84 1.38 6.84
N TYR A 38 -18.62 1.04 6.78
CA TYR A 38 -17.96 1.37 5.57
C TYR A 38 -18.61 0.49 4.49
N ARG A 39 -19.71 1.00 3.83
CA ARG A 39 -20.50 0.37 2.77
C ARG A 39 -21.37 -0.80 3.14
N GLY A 40 -22.16 -0.70 4.17
CA GLY A 40 -23.11 -1.75 4.50
C GLY A 40 -22.48 -3.03 5.04
N LEU A 41 -21.16 -3.07 5.18
CA LEU A 41 -20.50 -4.11 5.95
C LEU A 41 -20.11 -3.51 7.30
N PRO A 42 -20.47 -4.15 8.43
CA PRO A 42 -19.92 -3.72 9.71
C PRO A 42 -18.41 -3.59 9.54
N ALA A 43 -17.81 -2.53 10.08
CA ALA A 43 -16.35 -2.41 10.16
C ALA A 43 -15.68 -3.60 10.89
N VAL A 44 -16.47 -4.58 11.26
CA VAL A 44 -16.21 -5.78 12.04
C VAL A 44 -16.50 -7.05 11.24
N ALA A 45 -16.84 -6.96 9.96
CA ALA A 45 -17.43 -8.08 9.23
C ALA A 45 -16.43 -9.17 8.86
N TYR A 46 -15.17 -8.83 8.75
CA TYR A 46 -14.18 -9.83 8.41
C TYR A 46 -13.42 -10.25 9.66
N HIS A 47 -13.66 -11.46 10.16
CA HIS A 47 -12.84 -12.06 11.20
C HIS A 47 -11.38 -12.06 10.79
N GLU A 48 -11.14 -12.31 9.51
CA GLU A 48 -9.82 -12.30 8.88
C GLU A 48 -9.09 -10.97 9.07
N MET A 49 -9.78 -9.85 9.15
CA MET A 49 -9.15 -8.54 9.37
C MET A 49 -8.76 -8.30 10.83
N THR A 50 -9.49 -8.88 11.76
CA THR A 50 -9.39 -8.55 13.20
C THR A 50 -8.82 -9.67 14.05
N ASP A 51 -8.83 -10.89 13.57
CA ASP A 51 -8.38 -12.09 14.30
C ASP A 51 -7.00 -12.53 13.80
N PHE A 52 -5.99 -12.16 14.56
CA PHE A 52 -4.61 -12.51 14.25
C PHE A 52 -4.35 -14.02 14.26
N ASP A 53 -4.97 -14.78 15.18
CA ASP A 53 -4.74 -16.23 15.30
C ASP A 53 -5.33 -16.95 14.08
N LEU A 54 -6.53 -16.55 13.64
CA LEU A 54 -7.11 -17.04 12.41
C LEU A 54 -6.20 -16.74 11.21
N GLN A 55 -5.71 -15.50 11.09
CA GLN A 55 -4.77 -15.13 10.03
C GLN A 55 -3.51 -16.01 10.04
N GLN A 56 -2.96 -16.24 11.23
CA GLN A 56 -1.76 -17.05 11.39
C GLN A 56 -1.99 -18.50 10.93
N GLU A 57 -3.13 -19.08 11.30
CA GLU A 57 -3.50 -20.43 10.92
C GLU A 57 -3.71 -20.57 9.41
N VAL A 58 -4.48 -19.67 8.80
CA VAL A 58 -4.79 -19.70 7.37
C VAL A 58 -3.55 -19.49 6.51
N CYS A 59 -2.72 -18.49 6.86
CA CYS A 59 -1.46 -18.24 6.16
C CYS A 59 -0.48 -19.44 6.28
N ALA A 60 -0.40 -20.06 7.47
CA ALA A 60 0.45 -21.24 7.66
C ALA A 60 -0.02 -22.44 6.80
N LYS A 61 -1.35 -22.65 6.67
CA LYS A 61 -1.91 -23.69 5.78
C LYS A 61 -1.55 -23.44 4.31
N ALA A 62 -1.50 -22.17 3.90
CA ALA A 62 -1.06 -21.78 2.55
C ALA A 62 0.47 -21.87 2.36
N GLY A 63 1.24 -22.26 3.39
CA GLY A 63 2.69 -22.35 3.35
C GLY A 63 3.41 -21.02 3.52
N ILE A 64 2.70 -19.94 3.88
CA ILE A 64 3.28 -18.62 4.16
C ILE A 64 3.99 -18.69 5.51
N THR A 65 5.30 -18.42 5.50
CA THR A 65 6.19 -18.54 6.65
C THR A 65 6.56 -17.21 7.28
N GLY A 66 6.33 -16.11 6.56
CA GLY A 66 6.59 -14.76 7.05
C GLY A 66 5.58 -13.76 6.49
N ARG A 67 5.23 -12.74 7.28
CA ARG A 67 4.28 -11.71 6.86
C ARG A 67 4.76 -10.32 7.25
N ILE A 68 4.54 -9.36 6.36
CA ILE A 68 4.71 -7.94 6.65
C ILE A 68 3.32 -7.35 6.90
N ILE A 69 3.06 -6.98 8.15
CA ILE A 69 1.76 -6.56 8.63
C ILE A 69 1.65 -5.05 8.65
N SER A 70 0.53 -4.53 8.17
CA SER A 70 0.22 -3.10 8.15
C SER A 70 -1.26 -2.83 8.46
N ASN A 71 -1.61 -1.57 8.69
CA ASN A 71 -2.98 -1.12 8.87
C ASN A 71 -3.17 0.33 8.37
N PRO A 72 -3.10 0.57 7.06
CA PRO A 72 -3.14 1.92 6.51
C PRO A 72 -4.53 2.55 6.55
N PHE A 73 -5.57 1.74 6.34
CA PHE A 73 -6.94 2.23 6.17
C PHE A 73 -7.49 2.96 7.39
N ALA A 74 -7.16 2.46 8.58
CA ALA A 74 -7.67 3.03 9.80
C ALA A 74 -7.14 4.46 10.01
N ALA A 75 -5.87 4.73 9.70
CA ALA A 75 -5.27 6.04 9.86
C ALA A 75 -5.95 7.09 8.97
N GLU A 76 -6.05 6.84 7.66
CA GLU A 76 -6.65 7.78 6.71
C GLU A 76 -8.12 8.07 7.04
N VAL A 77 -8.91 7.02 7.29
CA VAL A 77 -10.34 7.17 7.58
C VAL A 77 -10.58 7.89 8.91
N ILE A 78 -9.89 7.48 9.97
CA ILE A 78 -10.08 8.08 11.29
C ILE A 78 -9.63 9.54 11.29
N THR A 79 -8.52 9.88 10.64
CA THR A 79 -8.02 11.26 10.58
C THR A 79 -8.94 12.20 9.81
N ALA A 80 -9.79 11.68 8.91
CA ALA A 80 -10.79 12.47 8.20
C ALA A 80 -11.99 12.87 9.09
N ILE A 81 -12.23 12.13 10.17
CA ILE A 81 -13.47 12.26 10.97
C ILE A 81 -13.23 12.46 12.47
N THR A 82 -12.00 12.34 12.94
CA THR A 82 -11.65 12.53 14.36
C THR A 82 -11.62 13.99 14.76
N THR A 83 -11.86 14.24 16.05
CA THR A 83 -11.61 15.56 16.69
C THR A 83 -10.20 15.63 17.32
N LYS A 84 -9.44 14.55 17.25
CA LYS A 84 -8.08 14.48 17.81
C LYS A 84 -7.03 14.86 16.76
N PRO A 85 -5.83 15.28 17.18
CA PRO A 85 -4.71 15.48 16.27
C PRO A 85 -4.46 14.23 15.43
N ALA A 86 -4.26 14.40 14.12
CA ALA A 86 -4.03 13.27 13.22
C ALA A 86 -2.83 12.40 13.63
N ILE A 87 -1.80 13.02 14.19
CA ILE A 87 -0.60 12.32 14.67
C ILE A 87 -0.90 11.35 15.82
N ASP A 88 -1.87 11.64 16.68
CA ASP A 88 -2.25 10.75 17.78
C ASP A 88 -2.94 9.49 17.27
N VAL A 89 -3.76 9.65 16.21
CA VAL A 89 -4.38 8.52 15.51
C VAL A 89 -3.31 7.64 14.86
N VAL A 90 -2.39 8.24 14.13
CA VAL A 90 -1.30 7.56 13.45
C VAL A 90 -0.44 6.76 14.44
N LYS A 91 -0.04 7.37 15.56
CA LYS A 91 0.71 6.70 16.63
C LYS A 91 -0.03 5.49 17.19
N HIS A 92 -1.32 5.65 17.46
CA HIS A 92 -2.12 4.55 17.98
C HIS A 92 -2.21 3.37 16.99
N ILE A 93 -2.39 3.66 15.70
CA ILE A 93 -2.42 2.63 14.66
C ILE A 93 -1.08 1.88 14.57
N ASN A 94 0.03 2.62 14.63
CA ASN A 94 1.36 2.02 14.61
C ASN A 94 1.62 1.16 15.87
N ASP A 95 1.16 1.60 17.05
CA ASP A 95 1.24 0.81 18.29
C ASP A 95 0.42 -0.48 18.19
N GLN A 96 -0.75 -0.45 17.53
CA GLN A 96 -1.55 -1.66 17.28
C GLN A 96 -0.81 -2.65 16.36
N VAL A 97 -0.20 -2.17 15.28
CA VAL A 97 0.62 -3.02 14.40
C VAL A 97 1.80 -3.62 15.18
N ALA A 98 2.47 -2.83 16.02
CA ALA A 98 3.57 -3.32 16.85
C ALA A 98 3.11 -4.43 17.82
N ALA A 99 1.95 -4.25 18.44
CA ALA A 99 1.37 -5.26 19.33
C ALA A 99 1.02 -6.57 18.60
N VAL A 100 0.55 -6.48 17.36
CA VAL A 100 0.27 -7.65 16.51
C VAL A 100 1.57 -8.36 16.12
N VAL A 101 2.58 -7.62 15.67
CA VAL A 101 3.90 -8.16 15.30
C VAL A 101 4.55 -8.87 16.47
N ALA A 102 4.45 -8.30 17.68
CA ALA A 102 5.02 -8.87 18.90
C ALA A 102 4.43 -10.25 19.30
N ARG A 103 3.29 -10.64 18.73
CA ARG A 103 2.69 -11.99 18.97
C ARG A 103 3.47 -13.12 18.30
N ALA A 104 4.17 -12.85 17.22
CA ALA A 104 5.02 -13.83 16.51
C ALA A 104 6.20 -13.11 15.82
N PRO A 105 7.18 -12.57 16.59
CA PRO A 105 8.20 -11.65 16.08
C PRO A 105 9.24 -12.29 15.18
N THR A 106 9.31 -13.61 15.11
CA THR A 106 10.21 -14.35 14.22
C THR A 106 9.61 -14.60 12.83
N ALA A 107 8.28 -14.43 12.69
CA ALA A 107 7.53 -14.68 11.47
C ALA A 107 6.81 -13.43 10.96
N ASN A 108 6.77 -12.35 11.73
CA ASN A 108 6.05 -11.14 11.35
C ASN A 108 6.93 -9.90 11.52
N TRP A 109 6.79 -9.00 10.57
CA TRP A 109 7.39 -7.66 10.58
C TRP A 109 6.30 -6.62 10.40
N GLY A 110 6.55 -5.38 10.80
CA GLY A 110 5.59 -4.29 10.68
C GLY A 110 5.97 -3.28 9.60
N LEU A 111 4.96 -2.67 8.99
CA LEU A 111 5.07 -1.38 8.33
C LEU A 111 4.30 -0.34 9.12
N GLY A 112 4.94 0.79 9.39
CA GLY A 112 4.27 1.94 9.97
C GLY A 112 3.44 2.67 8.93
N THR A 113 2.56 3.56 9.39
CA THR A 113 1.85 4.50 8.53
C THR A 113 2.03 5.93 9.05
N LEU A 114 1.94 6.89 8.15
CA LEU A 114 1.91 8.32 8.47
C LEU A 114 1.29 9.11 7.32
N ASN A 115 0.98 10.39 7.57
CA ASN A 115 0.62 11.31 6.51
C ASN A 115 1.87 11.86 5.82
N PRO A 116 2.18 11.47 4.58
CA PRO A 116 3.37 11.95 3.88
C PRO A 116 3.30 13.41 3.44
N LEU A 117 2.13 14.04 3.52
CA LEU A 117 1.90 15.44 3.16
C LEU A 117 2.06 16.40 4.36
N ASP A 118 2.49 15.89 5.50
CA ASP A 118 2.71 16.67 6.72
C ASP A 118 4.07 16.32 7.33
N ALA A 119 5.05 17.20 7.16
CA ALA A 119 6.41 17.01 7.66
C ALA A 119 6.46 16.78 9.18
N SER A 120 5.45 17.24 9.93
CA SER A 120 5.38 17.01 11.39
C SER A 120 5.18 15.53 11.75
N HIS A 121 4.82 14.68 10.79
CA HIS A 121 4.71 13.24 10.97
C HIS A 121 6.04 12.48 10.79
N ILE A 122 7.11 13.11 10.29
CA ILE A 122 8.42 12.47 10.09
C ILE A 122 9.00 11.86 11.39
N PRO A 123 8.94 12.53 12.56
CA PRO A 123 9.36 11.93 13.82
C PRO A 123 8.64 10.62 14.17
N GLU A 124 7.38 10.45 13.75
CA GLU A 124 6.66 9.19 13.92
C GLU A 124 7.22 8.11 12.98
N GLY A 125 7.59 8.48 11.76
CA GLY A 125 8.33 7.60 10.85
C GLY A 125 9.64 7.09 11.48
N GLU A 126 10.42 7.97 12.12
CA GLU A 126 11.62 7.57 12.87
C GLU A 126 11.28 6.63 14.04
N ARG A 127 10.22 6.93 14.78
CA ARG A 127 9.77 6.06 15.87
C ARG A 127 9.37 4.67 15.35
N CYS A 128 8.71 4.59 14.20
CA CYS A 128 8.36 3.32 13.57
C CYS A 128 9.60 2.48 13.26
N LEU A 129 10.62 3.09 12.66
CA LEU A 129 11.83 2.38 12.24
C LEU A 129 12.73 2.01 13.43
N ASP A 130 13.08 3.01 14.25
CA ASP A 130 14.10 2.86 15.29
C ASP A 130 13.50 2.41 16.64
N GLY A 131 12.26 2.81 16.94
CA GLY A 131 11.57 2.49 18.22
C GLY A 131 10.75 1.22 18.18
N LEU A 132 9.96 1.03 17.12
CA LEU A 132 9.10 -0.14 16.96
C LEU A 132 9.74 -1.26 16.13
N GLY A 133 10.89 -1.02 15.50
CA GLY A 133 11.64 -2.01 14.73
C GLY A 133 10.97 -2.38 13.40
N PHE A 134 10.10 -1.52 12.89
CA PHE A 134 9.42 -1.74 11.62
C PHE A 134 10.39 -1.73 10.44
N LYS A 135 10.03 -2.42 9.37
CA LYS A 135 10.90 -2.63 8.21
C LYS A 135 10.68 -1.62 7.08
N GLY A 136 9.77 -0.68 7.28
CA GLY A 136 9.43 0.38 6.34
C GLY A 136 8.11 1.02 6.70
N LEU A 137 7.56 1.74 5.73
CA LEU A 137 6.26 2.40 5.86
C LEU A 137 5.32 1.95 4.75
N LEU A 138 4.05 1.81 5.09
CA LEU A 138 2.96 1.77 4.13
C LEU A 138 2.26 3.12 4.14
N ILE A 139 2.23 3.79 2.99
CA ILE A 139 1.54 5.07 2.79
C ILE A 139 0.42 4.91 1.76
N THR A 140 -0.63 5.70 1.90
CA THR A 140 -1.70 5.69 0.90
C THR A 140 -1.30 6.46 -0.36
N SER A 141 -1.76 6.01 -1.52
CA SER A 141 -1.49 6.63 -2.83
C SER A 141 -2.02 8.07 -2.93
N SER A 142 -3.10 8.34 -2.19
CA SER A 142 -3.56 9.70 -1.90
C SER A 142 -3.96 9.81 -0.42
N TRP A 143 -3.83 10.99 0.15
CA TRP A 143 -4.26 11.29 1.52
C TRP A 143 -5.35 12.35 1.48
N HIS A 144 -6.57 11.98 1.84
CA HIS A 144 -7.76 12.83 1.73
C HIS A 144 -7.88 13.49 0.34
N GLY A 145 -7.69 12.68 -0.72
CA GLY A 145 -7.79 13.14 -2.11
C GLY A 145 -6.59 13.94 -2.63
N ARG A 146 -5.51 14.06 -1.87
CA ARG A 146 -4.28 14.74 -2.29
C ARG A 146 -3.19 13.71 -2.58
N PHE A 147 -2.58 13.82 -3.76
CA PHE A 147 -1.52 12.90 -4.20
C PHE A 147 -0.14 13.27 -3.66
N LEU A 148 0.81 12.34 -3.83
CA LEU A 148 2.16 12.32 -3.24
C LEU A 148 3.19 13.18 -3.97
N ASP A 149 2.81 13.87 -5.05
CA ASP A 149 3.71 14.65 -5.92
C ASP A 149 3.73 16.16 -5.61
N GLY A 150 2.94 16.61 -4.63
CA GLY A 150 2.91 18.00 -4.18
C GLY A 150 4.15 18.39 -3.37
N GLU A 151 4.41 19.71 -3.29
CA GLU A 151 5.54 20.26 -2.54
C GLU A 151 5.49 19.93 -1.04
N ASP A 152 4.30 19.76 -0.50
CA ASP A 152 4.05 19.34 0.87
C ASP A 152 4.57 17.93 1.19
N ALA A 153 4.72 17.07 0.16
CA ALA A 153 5.34 15.76 0.30
C ALA A 153 6.88 15.78 0.19
N PHE A 154 7.50 16.87 -0.22
CA PHE A 154 8.93 16.88 -0.53
C PHE A 154 9.82 16.57 0.70
N ALA A 155 9.46 17.09 1.86
CA ALA A 155 10.19 16.80 3.10
C ALA A 155 10.15 15.30 3.43
N PHE A 156 9.01 14.65 3.21
CA PHE A 156 8.87 13.20 3.38
C PHE A 156 9.76 12.43 2.39
N TRP A 157 9.74 12.78 1.10
CA TRP A 157 10.54 12.09 0.09
C TRP A 157 12.04 12.29 0.30
N GLU A 158 12.48 13.49 0.71
CA GLU A 158 13.87 13.76 1.06
C GLU A 158 14.32 12.88 2.23
N TRP A 159 13.56 12.90 3.32
CA TRP A 159 13.81 12.05 4.48
C TRP A 159 13.82 10.56 4.12
N ALA A 160 12.82 10.10 3.37
CA ALA A 160 12.69 8.68 3.01
C ALA A 160 13.87 8.18 2.18
N GLN A 161 14.35 8.97 1.21
CA GLN A 161 15.52 8.58 0.42
C GLN A 161 16.82 8.61 1.23
N ASP A 162 17.02 9.59 2.10
CA ASP A 162 18.26 9.74 2.89
C ASP A 162 18.37 8.64 3.95
N ARG A 163 17.25 8.25 4.55
CA ARG A 163 17.13 7.12 5.47
C ARG A 163 17.02 5.77 4.76
N LYS A 164 16.86 5.75 3.42
CA LYS A 164 16.64 4.55 2.59
C LYS A 164 15.44 3.73 3.08
N VAL A 165 14.37 4.41 3.48
CA VAL A 165 13.16 3.79 4.02
C VAL A 165 12.46 3.00 2.90
N PRO A 166 12.18 1.70 3.09
CA PRO A 166 11.28 0.98 2.20
C PRO A 166 9.85 1.54 2.31
N ILE A 167 9.31 1.99 1.18
CA ILE A 167 7.96 2.54 1.09
C ILE A 167 7.08 1.58 0.29
N PHE A 168 5.93 1.19 0.85
CA PHE A 168 4.89 0.45 0.16
C PHE A 168 3.69 1.37 -0.07
N ILE A 169 3.41 1.72 -1.32
CA ILE A 169 2.29 2.57 -1.71
C ILE A 169 1.06 1.70 -1.90
N HIS A 170 0.01 2.01 -1.15
CA HIS A 170 -1.23 1.25 -1.11
C HIS A 170 -2.42 2.21 -1.39
N PRO A 171 -3.50 1.77 -2.06
CA PRO A 171 -4.63 2.65 -2.29
C PRO A 171 -5.29 3.13 -0.99
N PRO A 172 -5.83 4.36 -0.97
CA PRO A 172 -6.62 4.84 0.16
C PRO A 172 -7.92 4.04 0.29
N ARG A 173 -8.59 4.17 1.41
CA ARG A 173 -9.92 3.57 1.57
C ARG A 173 -10.94 4.21 0.65
N VAL A 174 -10.89 5.53 0.51
CA VAL A 174 -11.78 6.31 -0.36
C VAL A 174 -10.98 6.81 -1.55
N PRO A 175 -11.07 6.14 -2.72
CA PRO A 175 -10.33 6.55 -3.90
C PRO A 175 -10.87 7.84 -4.50
N ILE A 176 -10.05 8.54 -5.27
CA ILE A 176 -10.47 9.66 -6.08
C ILE A 176 -11.57 9.22 -7.06
N GLY A 177 -12.60 10.06 -7.20
CA GLY A 177 -13.75 9.77 -8.06
C GLY A 177 -14.82 8.89 -7.44
N HIS A 178 -14.69 8.53 -6.14
CA HIS A 178 -15.68 7.70 -5.44
C HIS A 178 -17.10 8.26 -5.49
N GLU A 179 -17.26 9.59 -5.57
CA GLU A 179 -18.55 10.30 -5.70
C GLU A 179 -19.22 10.09 -7.06
N GLN A 180 -18.54 9.46 -8.02
CA GLN A 180 -19.05 9.27 -9.37
C GLN A 180 -19.64 7.88 -9.56
N GLN A 181 -20.63 7.53 -8.70
CA GLN A 181 -21.37 6.26 -8.72
C GLN A 181 -20.50 5.01 -8.51
N MET A 182 -19.32 5.15 -7.91
CA MET A 182 -18.46 4.01 -7.58
C MET A 182 -18.95 3.22 -6.36
N ASP A 183 -19.91 3.73 -5.61
CA ASP A 183 -20.59 3.04 -4.51
C ASP A 183 -21.45 1.86 -4.98
N GLN A 184 -21.82 1.84 -6.27
CA GLN A 184 -22.53 0.72 -6.86
C GLN A 184 -21.55 -0.40 -7.25
N TYR A 185 -21.99 -1.65 -7.08
CA TYR A 185 -21.24 -2.86 -7.49
C TYR A 185 -19.84 -2.97 -6.86
N LYS A 186 -19.57 -2.28 -5.76
CA LYS A 186 -18.24 -2.15 -5.14
C LYS A 186 -17.16 -1.59 -6.09
N LEU A 187 -17.54 -0.75 -7.04
CA LEU A 187 -16.60 -0.24 -8.06
C LEU A 187 -15.48 0.59 -7.48
N ASP A 188 -15.72 1.28 -6.37
CA ASP A 188 -14.67 2.00 -5.66
C ASP A 188 -13.58 1.06 -5.11
N GLU A 189 -13.93 -0.16 -4.67
CA GLU A 189 -12.98 -1.18 -4.23
C GLU A 189 -12.33 -1.89 -5.41
N LEU A 190 -13.15 -2.34 -6.37
CA LEU A 190 -12.69 -3.20 -7.46
C LEU A 190 -11.96 -2.44 -8.56
N VAL A 191 -12.30 -1.16 -8.78
CA VAL A 191 -11.77 -0.32 -9.85
C VAL A 191 -11.14 0.96 -9.30
N GLY A 192 -11.85 1.70 -8.46
CA GLY A 192 -11.43 3.02 -7.99
C GLY A 192 -10.10 2.98 -7.23
N ARG A 193 -9.94 2.06 -6.29
CA ARG A 193 -8.70 1.92 -5.50
C ARG A 193 -7.49 1.55 -6.34
N PRO A 194 -7.51 0.55 -7.24
CA PRO A 194 -6.41 0.32 -8.16
C PRO A 194 -6.08 1.53 -9.03
N PHE A 195 -7.09 2.25 -9.55
CA PHE A 195 -6.86 3.43 -10.37
C PHE A 195 -6.32 4.64 -9.58
N ASP A 196 -6.68 4.80 -8.31
CA ASP A 196 -6.05 5.82 -7.43
C ASP A 196 -4.54 5.58 -7.32
N THR A 197 -4.14 4.32 -7.11
CA THR A 197 -2.74 3.92 -7.09
C THR A 197 -2.04 4.22 -8.43
N ALA A 198 -2.66 3.84 -9.55
CA ALA A 198 -2.11 4.12 -10.87
C ALA A 198 -1.95 5.62 -11.13
N MET A 199 -2.95 6.42 -10.71
CA MET A 199 -2.90 7.88 -10.81
C MET A 199 -1.75 8.45 -9.97
N ALA A 200 -1.56 7.97 -8.74
CA ALA A 200 -0.45 8.42 -7.90
C ALA A 200 0.89 8.17 -8.55
N VAL A 201 1.14 6.96 -9.04
CA VAL A 201 2.41 6.61 -9.69
C VAL A 201 2.60 7.40 -10.99
N ALA A 202 1.57 7.53 -11.82
CA ALA A 202 1.63 8.36 -13.04
C ALA A 202 2.00 9.81 -12.70
N ARG A 203 1.39 10.40 -11.66
CA ARG A 203 1.71 11.76 -11.18
C ARG A 203 3.14 11.86 -10.67
N MET A 204 3.61 10.90 -9.87
CA MET A 204 5.00 10.87 -9.37
C MET A 204 6.02 10.83 -10.51
N ILE A 205 5.72 10.10 -11.59
CA ILE A 205 6.56 10.08 -12.80
C ILE A 205 6.46 11.43 -13.52
N LEU A 206 5.27 11.82 -13.93
CA LEU A 206 5.06 12.97 -14.84
C LEU A 206 5.40 14.32 -14.22
N SER A 207 5.27 14.46 -12.89
CA SER A 207 5.70 15.66 -12.16
C SER A 207 7.21 15.81 -12.04
N GLY A 208 7.99 14.76 -12.36
CA GLY A 208 9.43 14.71 -12.15
C GLY A 208 9.83 14.45 -10.68
N LEU A 209 8.89 14.00 -9.83
CA LEU A 209 9.20 13.65 -8.43
C LEU A 209 10.31 12.61 -8.34
N LEU A 210 10.24 11.56 -9.17
CA LEU A 210 11.25 10.50 -9.18
C LEU A 210 12.61 10.97 -9.72
N ASP A 211 12.66 12.07 -10.47
CA ASP A 211 13.92 12.72 -10.86
C ASP A 211 14.50 13.59 -9.76
N ARG A 212 13.62 14.22 -8.99
CA ARG A 212 14.02 15.05 -7.85
C ARG A 212 14.51 14.19 -6.68
N PHE A 213 13.84 13.07 -6.45
CA PHE A 213 14.17 12.09 -5.42
C PHE A 213 14.44 10.71 -6.07
N PRO A 214 15.66 10.47 -6.56
CA PRO A 214 15.95 9.29 -7.37
C PRO A 214 16.23 8.01 -6.56
N ARG A 215 16.34 8.07 -5.24
CA ARG A 215 16.80 6.98 -4.39
C ARG A 215 15.79 6.34 -3.43
N PRO A 216 14.51 6.77 -3.33
CA PRO A 216 13.56 6.07 -2.48
C PRO A 216 13.38 4.62 -2.93
N LYS A 217 13.26 3.71 -1.96
CA LYS A 217 12.85 2.33 -2.23
C LYS A 217 11.33 2.29 -2.28
N ILE A 218 10.73 2.13 -3.45
CA ILE A 218 9.27 2.17 -3.64
C ILE A 218 8.77 0.84 -4.16
N ALA A 219 7.82 0.24 -3.43
CA ALA A 219 6.97 -0.83 -3.89
C ALA A 219 5.53 -0.33 -4.01
N VAL A 220 4.77 -0.85 -4.97
CA VAL A 220 3.40 -0.41 -5.27
C VAL A 220 2.47 -1.62 -5.22
N ALA A 221 1.37 -1.48 -4.52
CA ALA A 221 0.37 -2.53 -4.37
C ALA A 221 -0.37 -2.83 -5.67
N HIS A 222 -0.94 -4.05 -5.74
CA HIS A 222 -1.81 -4.50 -6.84
C HIS A 222 -1.13 -4.41 -8.21
N MET A 223 0.17 -4.80 -8.27
CA MET A 223 0.97 -4.73 -9.51
C MET A 223 1.00 -3.33 -10.16
N GLY A 224 0.93 -2.27 -9.33
CA GLY A 224 0.86 -0.88 -9.78
C GLY A 224 -0.56 -0.42 -10.12
N GLY A 225 -1.58 -1.16 -9.70
CA GLY A 225 -2.98 -0.86 -9.99
C GLY A 225 -3.31 -0.95 -11.48
N GLY A 226 -3.94 0.09 -12.02
CA GLY A 226 -4.25 0.19 -13.46
C GLY A 226 -3.16 0.87 -14.29
N LEU A 227 -1.90 0.90 -13.85
CA LEU A 227 -0.82 1.65 -14.50
C LEU A 227 -0.38 1.03 -15.84
N LEU A 228 -0.18 -0.30 -15.88
CA LEU A 228 0.37 -0.97 -17.07
C LEU A 228 -0.48 -0.76 -18.31
N PRO A 229 -1.82 -0.92 -18.30
CA PRO A 229 -2.66 -0.67 -19.48
C PRO A 229 -2.60 0.75 -20.02
N VAL A 230 -2.22 1.73 -19.22
CA VAL A 230 -2.15 3.14 -19.66
C VAL A 230 -0.72 3.62 -19.93
N MET A 231 0.29 2.79 -19.68
CA MET A 231 1.70 3.20 -19.78
C MET A 231 2.06 3.72 -21.19
N GLY A 232 1.60 3.07 -22.25
CA GLY A 232 1.82 3.52 -23.61
C GLY A 232 1.20 4.91 -23.91
N ARG A 233 0.13 5.27 -23.19
CA ARG A 233 -0.47 6.61 -23.32
C ARG A 233 0.35 7.66 -22.57
N LEU A 234 0.98 7.30 -21.45
CA LEU A 234 1.91 8.19 -20.75
C LEU A 234 3.14 8.47 -21.60
N ASP A 235 3.72 7.45 -22.22
CA ASP A 235 4.84 7.58 -23.16
C ASP A 235 4.47 8.46 -24.37
N PHE A 236 3.27 8.27 -24.90
CA PHE A 236 2.75 9.10 -25.97
C PHE A 236 2.61 10.56 -25.55
N GLY A 237 2.02 10.82 -24.38
CA GLY A 237 1.89 12.18 -23.85
C GLY A 237 3.24 12.88 -23.66
N TRP A 238 4.24 12.15 -23.13
CA TRP A 238 5.61 12.65 -22.99
C TRP A 238 6.27 13.00 -24.34
N ARG A 239 6.07 12.16 -25.37
CA ARG A 239 6.60 12.40 -26.73
C ARG A 239 5.95 13.60 -27.42
N LEU A 240 4.69 13.92 -27.12
CA LEU A 240 4.03 15.11 -27.69
C LEU A 240 4.66 16.40 -27.18
N GLY A 241 5.33 16.38 -26.05
CA GLY A 241 5.82 17.57 -25.38
C GLY A 241 4.70 18.44 -24.81
N CYS A 242 5.08 19.56 -24.26
CA CYS A 242 4.15 20.45 -23.55
C CYS A 242 4.25 21.90 -24.03
N GLU A 243 4.86 22.15 -25.21
CA GLU A 243 4.99 23.50 -25.75
C GLU A 243 3.61 24.15 -25.91
N GLY A 244 3.45 25.37 -25.39
CA GLY A 244 2.18 26.09 -25.43
C GLY A 244 1.08 25.59 -24.48
N MET A 245 1.34 24.57 -23.67
CA MET A 245 0.39 24.04 -22.70
C MET A 245 0.39 24.90 -21.40
N PRO A 246 -0.75 24.97 -20.67
CA PRO A 246 -0.77 25.58 -19.35
C PRO A 246 0.23 24.91 -18.41
N GLU A 247 0.83 25.68 -17.49
CA GLU A 247 1.85 25.19 -16.51
C GLU A 247 1.43 23.90 -15.81
N ARG A 248 0.16 23.78 -15.43
CA ARG A 248 -0.41 22.58 -14.80
C ARG A 248 -0.40 21.32 -15.66
N ALA A 249 -0.24 21.46 -17.01
CA ALA A 249 -0.23 20.36 -17.95
C ALA A 249 1.19 19.96 -18.39
N VAL A 250 2.21 20.67 -17.90
CA VAL A 250 3.61 20.42 -18.26
C VAL A 250 4.09 19.11 -17.64
N ILE A 251 4.55 18.20 -18.49
CA ILE A 251 5.22 16.96 -18.08
C ILE A 251 6.69 17.29 -17.79
N ARG A 252 7.17 16.94 -16.61
CA ARG A 252 8.50 17.35 -16.10
C ARG A 252 9.50 16.20 -15.97
N CYS A 253 9.06 14.95 -16.17
CA CYS A 253 9.98 13.81 -16.13
C CYS A 253 11.01 13.87 -17.25
N ARG A 254 12.26 13.54 -16.93
CA ARG A 254 13.41 13.61 -17.83
C ARG A 254 13.43 12.46 -18.84
N GLU A 255 13.12 11.26 -18.34
CA GLU A 255 13.09 10.04 -19.13
C GLU A 255 11.66 9.72 -19.59
N ARG A 256 11.54 8.79 -20.52
CA ARG A 256 10.24 8.27 -20.95
C ARG A 256 9.52 7.62 -19.76
N PRO A 257 8.23 7.86 -19.56
CA PRO A 257 7.50 7.35 -18.38
C PRO A 257 7.69 5.86 -18.11
N SER A 258 7.70 5.02 -19.16
CA SER A 258 7.91 3.57 -19.00
C SER A 258 9.31 3.20 -18.47
N ASP A 259 10.33 4.03 -18.64
CA ASP A 259 11.67 3.77 -18.16
C ASP A 259 11.77 3.87 -16.61
N TYR A 260 10.83 4.58 -15.97
CA TYR A 260 10.75 4.67 -14.51
C TYR A 260 10.26 3.39 -13.83
N LEU A 261 9.62 2.48 -14.57
CA LEU A 261 9.18 1.19 -14.01
C LEU A 261 10.36 0.38 -13.45
N ALA A 262 11.55 0.56 -14.01
CA ALA A 262 12.77 -0.05 -13.51
C ALA A 262 13.20 0.42 -12.10
N ARG A 263 12.57 1.47 -11.57
CA ARG A 263 12.83 2.02 -10.22
C ARG A 263 11.79 1.56 -9.18
N LEU A 264 10.74 0.87 -9.63
CA LEU A 264 9.63 0.47 -8.80
C LEU A 264 9.63 -1.04 -8.60
N CYS A 265 9.20 -1.48 -7.43
CA CYS A 265 8.81 -2.85 -7.16
C CYS A 265 7.28 -2.93 -7.09
N VAL A 266 6.73 -4.13 -7.24
CA VAL A 266 5.29 -4.39 -7.12
C VAL A 266 5.06 -5.71 -6.39
N ASP A 267 3.84 -5.90 -5.88
CA ASP A 267 3.40 -7.19 -5.35
C ASP A 267 2.75 -8.07 -6.44
N THR A 268 2.29 -9.26 -6.04
CA THR A 268 1.57 -10.21 -6.93
C THR A 268 0.07 -10.19 -6.72
N MET A 269 -0.45 -9.27 -5.89
CA MET A 269 -1.87 -9.25 -5.56
C MET A 269 -2.73 -8.84 -6.75
N GLY A 270 -3.52 -9.76 -7.33
CA GLY A 270 -4.33 -9.45 -8.49
C GLY A 270 -5.25 -10.57 -8.97
N PHE A 271 -5.37 -11.70 -8.28
CA PHE A 271 -6.30 -12.83 -8.53
C PHE A 271 -6.28 -13.42 -9.94
N TRP A 272 -5.44 -12.93 -10.84
CA TRP A 272 -5.45 -13.34 -12.24
C TRP A 272 -4.04 -13.58 -12.77
N ALA A 273 -3.71 -14.84 -13.04
CA ALA A 273 -2.38 -15.25 -13.45
C ALA A 273 -1.80 -14.51 -14.69
N PRO A 274 -2.60 -14.16 -15.74
CA PRO A 274 -2.09 -13.34 -16.84
C PRO A 274 -1.57 -11.98 -16.41
N HIS A 275 -2.20 -11.32 -15.44
CA HIS A 275 -1.78 -10.01 -14.94
C HIS A 275 -0.47 -10.11 -14.13
N VAL A 276 -0.34 -11.16 -13.27
CA VAL A 276 0.92 -11.41 -12.54
C VAL A 276 2.06 -11.69 -13.53
N ARG A 277 1.80 -12.43 -14.61
CA ARG A 277 2.77 -12.70 -15.67
C ARG A 277 3.20 -11.42 -16.38
N GLU A 278 2.26 -10.53 -16.73
CA GLU A 278 2.54 -9.23 -17.32
C GLU A 278 3.41 -8.39 -16.37
N ALA A 279 3.10 -8.36 -15.07
CA ALA A 279 3.93 -7.66 -14.09
C ALA A 279 5.37 -8.20 -14.04
N VAL A 280 5.54 -9.51 -14.05
CA VAL A 280 6.88 -10.14 -14.09
C VAL A 280 7.62 -9.79 -15.39
N GLU A 281 6.93 -9.75 -16.52
CA GLU A 281 7.51 -9.40 -17.82
C GLU A 281 7.94 -7.93 -17.88
N VAL A 282 7.10 -7.03 -17.37
CA VAL A 282 7.32 -5.57 -17.50
C VAL A 282 8.25 -5.02 -16.43
N PHE A 283 8.04 -5.36 -15.16
CA PHE A 283 8.90 -4.89 -14.06
C PHE A 283 10.20 -5.69 -13.93
N GLY A 284 10.20 -6.92 -14.43
CA GLY A 284 11.28 -7.88 -14.23
C GLY A 284 11.15 -8.66 -12.92
N VAL A 285 11.54 -9.92 -12.94
CA VAL A 285 11.36 -10.86 -11.83
C VAL A 285 11.97 -10.39 -10.50
N ASP A 286 13.04 -9.61 -10.55
CA ASP A 286 13.75 -9.10 -9.35
C ASP A 286 12.99 -7.95 -8.64
N ARG A 287 11.87 -7.47 -9.22
CA ARG A 287 11.06 -6.36 -8.69
C ARG A 287 9.63 -6.77 -8.33
N VAL A 288 9.30 -8.03 -8.48
CA VAL A 288 7.99 -8.57 -8.10
C VAL A 288 8.14 -9.32 -6.79
N MET A 289 7.28 -9.02 -5.82
CA MET A 289 7.26 -9.63 -4.49
C MET A 289 5.90 -10.26 -4.21
N PHE A 290 5.88 -11.36 -3.48
CA PHE A 290 4.63 -12.04 -3.15
C PHE A 290 3.77 -11.20 -2.19
N GLY A 291 2.49 -11.05 -2.50
CA GLY A 291 1.51 -10.33 -1.69
C GLY A 291 0.08 -10.84 -1.94
N THR A 292 -0.75 -10.89 -0.89
CA THR A 292 -2.11 -11.46 -0.94
C THR A 292 -3.23 -10.48 -0.62
N ASP A 293 -2.95 -9.36 0.06
CA ASP A 293 -3.94 -8.45 0.65
C ASP A 293 -4.86 -9.17 1.66
N TYR A 294 -4.33 -10.24 2.30
CA TYR A 294 -5.12 -11.01 3.25
C TYR A 294 -5.44 -10.21 4.51
N GLY A 295 -6.66 -10.38 4.96
CA GLY A 295 -7.31 -9.63 6.03
C GLY A 295 -8.56 -8.94 5.46
N PRO A 296 -8.47 -7.82 4.74
CA PRO A 296 -9.61 -7.20 4.07
C PRO A 296 -10.14 -8.02 2.88
N VAL A 297 -9.28 -8.85 2.27
CA VAL A 297 -9.66 -9.79 1.20
C VAL A 297 -9.65 -11.20 1.79
N PRO A 298 -10.82 -11.75 2.21
CA PRO A 298 -10.92 -13.03 2.88
C PRO A 298 -10.97 -14.21 1.89
N ILE A 299 -10.02 -14.21 0.93
CA ILE A 299 -9.82 -15.29 -0.04
C ILE A 299 -8.63 -16.12 0.44
N ASP A 300 -8.67 -17.42 0.22
CA ASP A 300 -7.58 -18.32 0.60
C ASP A 300 -6.25 -17.83 0.00
N PRO A 301 -5.27 -17.43 0.81
CA PRO A 301 -4.00 -16.95 0.31
C PRO A 301 -3.22 -18.03 -0.47
N GLY A 302 -3.59 -19.30 -0.33
CA GLY A 302 -3.07 -20.40 -1.15
C GLY A 302 -3.31 -20.21 -2.64
N GLU A 303 -4.42 -19.58 -3.04
CA GLU A 303 -4.69 -19.27 -4.44
C GLU A 303 -3.62 -18.36 -5.06
N HIS A 304 -3.11 -17.39 -4.30
CA HIS A 304 -2.03 -16.52 -4.76
C HIS A 304 -0.69 -17.28 -4.85
N VAL A 305 -0.43 -18.21 -3.93
CA VAL A 305 0.74 -19.10 -3.99
C VAL A 305 0.69 -19.96 -5.25
N ASP A 306 -0.48 -20.51 -5.57
CA ASP A 306 -0.69 -21.34 -6.77
C ASP A 306 -0.49 -20.53 -8.06
N ILE A 307 -0.92 -19.25 -8.09
CA ILE A 307 -0.65 -18.37 -9.23
C ILE A 307 0.85 -18.25 -9.49
N VAL A 308 1.65 -17.96 -8.45
CA VAL A 308 3.11 -17.83 -8.60
C VAL A 308 3.76 -19.15 -8.99
N ASN A 309 3.36 -20.26 -8.37
CA ASN A 309 3.85 -21.60 -8.69
C ASN A 309 3.52 -22.02 -10.13
N GLY A 310 2.38 -21.57 -10.66
CA GLY A 310 1.92 -21.83 -12.03
C GLY A 310 2.57 -20.96 -13.10
N LEU A 311 3.41 -19.97 -12.74
CA LEU A 311 4.13 -19.17 -13.73
C LEU A 311 5.16 -20.01 -14.50
N ALA A 312 5.25 -19.79 -15.81
CA ALA A 312 6.21 -20.43 -16.69
C ALA A 312 7.60 -19.78 -16.62
N ILE A 313 8.16 -19.72 -15.42
CA ILE A 313 9.51 -19.19 -15.11
C ILE A 313 10.30 -20.23 -14.32
N SER A 314 11.61 -20.00 -14.16
CA SER A 314 12.48 -20.93 -13.42
C SER A 314 12.09 -21.00 -11.93
N GLU A 315 12.37 -22.15 -11.28
CA GLU A 315 12.16 -22.28 -9.83
C GLU A 315 13.00 -21.25 -9.03
N ALA A 316 14.17 -20.89 -9.52
CA ALA A 316 15.00 -19.85 -8.92
C ALA A 316 14.30 -18.47 -8.98
N ASP A 317 13.59 -18.18 -10.05
CA ASP A 317 12.82 -16.92 -10.21
C ASP A 317 11.54 -16.94 -9.38
N LYS A 318 10.84 -18.08 -9.26
CA LYS A 318 9.73 -18.22 -8.30
C LYS A 318 10.19 -17.94 -6.87
N GLN A 319 11.37 -18.43 -6.47
CA GLN A 319 11.97 -18.14 -5.17
C GLN A 319 12.25 -16.64 -4.95
N LYS A 320 12.65 -15.92 -5.99
CA LYS A 320 12.81 -14.47 -5.89
C LYS A 320 11.48 -13.81 -5.55
N ILE A 321 10.42 -14.14 -6.28
CA ILE A 321 9.09 -13.58 -6.06
C ILE A 321 8.56 -13.97 -4.67
N LEU A 322 8.65 -15.26 -4.30
CA LEU A 322 8.04 -15.78 -3.08
C LEU A 322 8.68 -15.24 -1.80
N TRP A 323 9.99 -14.89 -1.81
CA TRP A 323 10.64 -14.43 -0.58
C TRP A 323 11.91 -13.58 -0.76
N ARG A 324 12.80 -13.87 -1.74
CA ARG A 324 14.12 -13.23 -1.77
C ARG A 324 14.06 -11.74 -2.03
N ASN A 325 13.18 -11.33 -2.93
CA ASN A 325 12.99 -9.91 -3.24
C ASN A 325 12.48 -9.14 -2.03
N ALA A 326 11.49 -9.71 -1.30
CA ALA A 326 10.99 -9.12 -0.07
C ALA A 326 12.09 -9.01 1.00
N ALA A 327 12.88 -10.08 1.20
CA ALA A 327 13.99 -10.08 2.15
C ALA A 327 15.02 -8.98 1.82
N THR A 328 15.36 -8.82 0.54
CA THR A 328 16.28 -7.78 0.07
C THR A 328 15.70 -6.37 0.18
N PHE A 329 14.44 -6.21 -0.24
CA PHE A 329 13.78 -4.90 -0.26
C PHE A 329 13.59 -4.34 1.16
N PHE A 330 13.12 -5.16 2.09
CA PHE A 330 12.84 -4.78 3.47
C PHE A 330 13.99 -5.04 4.45
N ASN A 331 15.15 -5.50 4.00
CA ASN A 331 16.30 -5.90 4.82
C ASN A 331 15.89 -6.88 5.94
N LEU A 332 15.18 -7.96 5.57
CA LEU A 332 14.73 -8.94 6.55
C LEU A 332 15.84 -9.93 6.87
N GLU A 333 16.09 -10.13 8.16
CA GLU A 333 16.86 -11.27 8.63
C GLU A 333 15.89 -12.47 8.70
N PHE A 334 16.09 -13.43 7.83
CA PHE A 334 15.29 -14.64 7.76
C PHE A 334 16.23 -15.84 7.90
N ALA A 335 16.13 -16.53 9.03
CA ALA A 335 16.77 -17.82 9.21
C ALA A 335 15.94 -18.86 8.43
N GLY A 336 16.33 -19.13 7.18
CA GLY A 336 15.68 -20.08 6.28
C GLY A 336 15.75 -21.53 6.76
#